data_c9b3cbbeb8bd850717c5361aa0bde988
#
_entry.id   c9b3cbbeb8bd850717c5361aa0bde988
#
_cell.length_a   1.000
_cell.length_b   1.000
_cell.length_c   1.000
_cell.angle_alpha   90.00
_cell.angle_beta   90.00
_cell.angle_gamma   90.00
#
_symmetry.space_group_name_H-M   'P 1'
#
loop_
_entity.id
_entity.type
_entity.pdbx_description
1 polymer ?
#
loop_
_entity_poly.entity_id
_entity_poly.type
_entity_poly.pdbx_seq_one_letter_code
_entity_poly.pdbx_strand_id
1 'polypeptide(L)'
;MPNLHWYKGNIHTHTTESDGDEEPRKVVSWYRKHDYDFLVLSDHNHVTILDYQSGIRRFKRPLMIPGEEVSVNLAGGSIAVHINGIGVERLVEPIDSGDVVSTLQANIRAIVDAGGIASINHPNFKWSFDHESISQVTGASLLEIFNGHPYTNLYGGHGHYSAEEIWDKVLSGGKPIFGVATDDSHNYKDFSPSHSNPGRGWVMVQSAALNKESI
;
A
#
# COMPACT_ATOMS: atom_id res chain seq x y z
N MET A 1 8.30 20.45 24.31
CA MET A 1 7.73 19.81 23.12
C MET A 1 8.42 18.46 22.97
N PRO A 2 7.75 17.38 22.60
CA PRO A 2 8.42 16.11 22.37
C PRO A 2 9.44 16.27 21.22
N ASN A 3 10.59 15.59 21.33
CA ASN A 3 11.53 15.50 20.23
C ASN A 3 10.92 14.64 19.13
N LEU A 4 10.68 15.23 17.97
CA LEU A 4 10.17 14.53 16.80
C LEU A 4 11.33 13.98 15.96
N HIS A 5 11.18 12.76 15.48
CA HIS A 5 12.12 12.08 14.59
C HIS A 5 11.42 11.71 13.30
N TRP A 6 12.18 11.65 12.20
CA TRP A 6 11.71 11.13 10.93
C TRP A 6 11.98 9.64 10.84
N TYR A 7 10.94 8.88 10.51
CA TYR A 7 11.00 7.43 10.33
C TYR A 7 10.67 7.08 8.88
N LYS A 8 11.53 6.26 8.27
CA LYS A 8 11.39 5.76 6.90
C LYS A 8 10.63 4.45 6.89
N GLY A 9 9.60 4.33 6.06
CA GLY A 9 8.85 3.08 5.94
C GLY A 9 8.37 2.78 4.53
N ASN A 10 8.01 1.53 4.30
CA ASN A 10 7.26 1.11 3.13
C ASN A 10 5.93 0.50 3.57
N ILE A 11 4.86 0.86 2.85
CA ILE A 11 3.48 0.48 3.19
C ILE A 11 2.81 -0.35 2.10
N HIS A 12 3.58 -0.80 1.08
CA HIS A 12 3.09 -1.66 0.00
C HIS A 12 4.21 -2.61 -0.45
N THR A 13 4.08 -3.88 -0.12
CA THR A 13 5.12 -4.89 -0.35
C THR A 13 4.54 -6.31 -0.28
N HIS A 14 4.97 -7.18 -1.20
CA HIS A 14 4.47 -8.55 -1.33
C HIS A 14 5.54 -9.58 -0.98
N THR A 15 5.08 -10.75 -0.58
CA THR A 15 5.91 -11.90 -0.21
C THR A 15 5.37 -13.17 -0.87
N THR A 16 5.98 -14.32 -0.57
CA THR A 16 5.46 -15.63 -1.02
C THR A 16 4.13 -16.04 -0.36
N GLU A 17 3.59 -15.23 0.55
CA GLU A 17 2.23 -15.43 1.07
C GLU A 17 1.15 -14.96 0.08
N SER A 18 1.56 -14.20 -0.97
CA SER A 18 0.74 -13.90 -2.15
C SER A 18 1.51 -14.20 -3.44
N ASP A 19 2.06 -13.20 -4.09
CA ASP A 19 2.69 -13.32 -5.41
C ASP A 19 4.10 -12.69 -5.50
N GLY A 20 4.69 -12.32 -4.37
CA GLY A 20 6.10 -11.98 -4.28
C GLY A 20 7.01 -13.21 -4.45
N ASP A 21 8.25 -13.00 -4.85
CA ASP A 21 9.20 -14.08 -5.12
C ASP A 21 10.05 -14.50 -3.90
N GLU A 22 9.89 -13.85 -2.74
CA GLU A 22 10.73 -14.13 -1.57
C GLU A 22 9.91 -14.26 -0.27
N GLU A 23 10.43 -15.10 0.65
CA GLU A 23 9.78 -15.37 1.94
C GLU A 23 9.67 -14.11 2.82
N PRO A 24 8.61 -13.96 3.64
CA PRO A 24 8.39 -12.76 4.46
C PRO A 24 9.60 -12.36 5.31
N ARG A 25 10.29 -13.32 5.92
CA ARG A 25 11.48 -13.03 6.75
C ARG A 25 12.65 -12.44 5.97
N LYS A 26 12.81 -12.85 4.72
CA LYS A 26 13.88 -12.34 3.85
C LYS A 26 13.52 -10.96 3.31
N VAL A 27 12.26 -10.75 2.97
CA VAL A 27 11.71 -9.43 2.62
C VAL A 27 11.99 -8.44 3.76
N VAL A 28 11.57 -8.73 4.99
CA VAL A 28 11.84 -7.89 6.17
C VAL A 28 13.34 -7.67 6.39
N SER A 29 14.17 -8.70 6.16
CA SER A 29 15.62 -8.58 6.28
C SER A 29 16.21 -7.62 5.25
N TRP A 30 15.64 -7.58 4.04
CA TRP A 30 16.06 -6.62 3.01
C TRP A 30 15.79 -5.19 3.46
N TYR A 31 14.56 -4.86 3.86
CA TYR A 31 14.18 -3.52 4.32
C TYR A 31 14.99 -3.08 5.54
N ARG A 32 15.24 -3.99 6.49
CA ARG A 32 16.11 -3.73 7.63
C ARG A 32 17.54 -3.35 7.23
N LYS A 33 18.11 -4.03 6.25
CA LYS A 33 19.47 -3.75 5.75
C LYS A 33 19.57 -2.43 4.99
N HIS A 34 18.42 -1.87 4.57
CA HIS A 34 18.34 -0.61 3.84
C HIS A 34 17.75 0.52 4.69
N ASP A 35 17.88 0.39 6.03
CA ASP A 35 17.55 1.43 7.01
C ASP A 35 16.08 1.87 7.00
N TYR A 36 15.15 0.94 6.75
CA TYR A 36 13.73 1.17 6.97
C TYR A 36 13.40 0.99 8.45
N ASP A 37 12.63 1.93 8.99
CA ASP A 37 12.21 1.98 10.38
C ASP A 37 10.92 1.20 10.64
N PHE A 38 9.99 1.19 9.67
CA PHE A 38 8.76 0.42 9.73
C PHE A 38 8.41 -0.19 8.37
N LEU A 39 7.57 -1.22 8.40
CA LEU A 39 7.20 -1.98 7.20
C LEU A 39 5.78 -2.55 7.36
N VAL A 40 5.00 -2.49 6.29
CA VAL A 40 3.78 -3.25 6.08
C VAL A 40 4.06 -4.35 5.06
N LEU A 41 3.80 -5.61 5.40
CA LEU A 41 3.64 -6.66 4.41
C LEU A 41 2.17 -6.65 4.01
N SER A 42 1.91 -6.31 2.75
CA SER A 42 0.56 -6.11 2.23
C SER A 42 0.20 -7.18 1.19
N ASP A 43 0.43 -8.43 1.55
CA ASP A 43 0.09 -9.56 0.69
C ASP A 43 -1.38 -9.52 0.26
N HIS A 44 -1.70 -9.93 -0.96
CA HIS A 44 -3.05 -9.90 -1.51
C HIS A 44 -4.03 -10.72 -0.67
N ASN A 45 -5.06 -10.06 -0.13
CA ASN A 45 -6.14 -10.68 0.64
C ASN A 45 -5.62 -11.58 1.76
N HIS A 46 -4.49 -11.22 2.35
CA HIS A 46 -3.82 -11.96 3.39
C HIS A 46 -3.05 -11.06 4.35
N VAL A 47 -3.28 -11.21 5.65
CA VAL A 47 -2.50 -10.52 6.69
C VAL A 47 -1.32 -11.38 7.10
N THR A 48 -0.14 -11.03 6.60
CA THR A 48 1.10 -11.75 6.93
C THR A 48 1.60 -11.38 8.32
N ILE A 49 1.51 -12.33 9.27
CA ILE A 49 1.98 -12.16 10.64
C ILE A 49 3.28 -12.92 10.83
N LEU A 50 4.34 -12.21 11.21
CA LEU A 50 5.61 -12.83 11.59
C LEU A 50 5.63 -13.14 13.08
N ASP A 51 5.73 -14.43 13.43
CA ASP A 51 6.00 -14.82 14.81
C ASP A 51 7.46 -14.49 15.18
N TYR A 52 7.62 -13.41 15.93
CA TYR A 52 8.93 -12.97 16.44
C TYR A 52 9.47 -13.81 17.61
N GLN A 53 8.74 -14.82 18.09
CA GLN A 53 9.19 -15.66 19.21
C GLN A 53 10.38 -16.55 18.85
N SER A 54 10.61 -16.82 17.59
CA SER A 54 11.67 -17.71 17.11
C SER A 54 12.98 -17.00 16.72
N GLY A 55 13.47 -16.05 17.53
CA GLY A 55 14.87 -15.55 17.42
C GLY A 55 15.08 -14.15 16.85
N ILE A 56 14.05 -13.46 16.36
CA ILE A 56 14.16 -12.09 15.83
C ILE A 56 14.00 -11.02 16.93
N ARG A 57 13.73 -11.38 18.18
CA ARG A 57 13.65 -10.46 19.34
C ARG A 57 14.84 -9.50 19.51
N ARG A 58 15.92 -9.70 18.75
CA ARG A 58 17.14 -8.91 18.85
C ARG A 58 17.09 -7.60 18.04
N PHE A 59 16.13 -7.44 17.14
CA PHE A 59 16.08 -6.30 16.22
C PHE A 59 14.79 -5.50 16.43
N LYS A 60 14.94 -4.26 16.87
CA LYS A 60 13.82 -3.32 17.07
C LYS A 60 13.27 -2.76 15.75
N ARG A 61 13.92 -2.98 14.61
CA ARG A 61 13.56 -2.45 13.28
C ARG A 61 13.63 -3.51 12.20
N PRO A 62 12.79 -3.40 11.15
CA PRO A 62 11.67 -2.46 11.07
C PRO A 62 10.58 -2.81 12.08
N LEU A 63 9.83 -1.79 12.55
CA LEU A 63 8.56 -1.98 13.22
C LEU A 63 7.59 -2.58 12.21
N MET A 64 7.04 -3.76 12.50
CA MET A 64 6.04 -4.38 11.64
C MET A 64 4.66 -3.83 11.97
N ILE A 65 3.98 -3.28 10.98
CA ILE A 65 2.60 -2.84 11.05
C ILE A 65 1.76 -3.86 10.29
N PRO A 66 0.74 -4.48 10.91
CA PRO A 66 -0.13 -5.42 10.20
C PRO A 66 -0.81 -4.73 9.01
N GLY A 67 -0.95 -5.45 7.91
CA GLY A 67 -1.65 -4.92 6.74
C GLY A 67 -1.85 -5.98 5.68
N GLU A 68 -2.63 -5.63 4.69
CA GLU A 68 -2.92 -6.45 3.51
C GLU A 68 -3.28 -5.55 2.33
N GLU A 69 -3.18 -6.05 1.13
CA GLU A 69 -3.79 -5.45 -0.04
C GLU A 69 -5.12 -6.14 -0.34
N VAL A 70 -6.22 -5.48 0.01
CA VAL A 70 -7.56 -5.94 -0.34
C VAL A 70 -7.75 -5.77 -1.85
N SER A 71 -7.81 -6.89 -2.57
CA SER A 71 -7.73 -6.93 -4.03
C SER A 71 -8.97 -7.57 -4.63
N VAL A 72 -9.69 -6.78 -5.44
CA VAL A 72 -10.85 -7.22 -6.23
C VAL A 72 -10.56 -7.01 -7.70
N ASN A 73 -10.83 -8.03 -8.52
CA ASN A 73 -10.71 -7.97 -9.96
C ASN A 73 -12.11 -8.02 -10.59
N LEU A 74 -12.58 -6.87 -11.10
CA LEU A 74 -13.87 -6.73 -11.78
C LEU A 74 -13.75 -7.05 -13.27
N ALA A 75 -14.90 -7.21 -13.93
CA ALA A 75 -15.01 -7.40 -15.38
C ALA A 75 -14.10 -8.50 -15.94
N GLY A 76 -14.05 -9.64 -15.26
CA GLY A 76 -13.21 -10.77 -15.67
C GLY A 76 -11.70 -10.51 -15.54
N GLY A 77 -11.29 -9.59 -14.65
CA GLY A 77 -9.90 -9.27 -14.39
C GLY A 77 -9.33 -8.08 -15.16
N SER A 78 -10.15 -7.41 -15.97
CA SER A 78 -9.71 -6.23 -16.72
C SER A 78 -9.65 -4.94 -15.91
N ILE A 79 -10.33 -4.90 -14.75
CA ILE A 79 -10.34 -3.76 -13.83
C ILE A 79 -9.86 -4.25 -12.47
N ALA A 80 -8.81 -3.66 -11.96
CA ALA A 80 -8.24 -3.96 -10.65
C ALA A 80 -8.62 -2.87 -9.63
N VAL A 81 -9.32 -3.26 -8.57
CA VAL A 81 -9.63 -2.37 -7.44
C VAL A 81 -8.84 -2.88 -6.24
N HIS A 82 -7.72 -2.23 -5.96
CA HIS A 82 -6.79 -2.61 -4.92
C HIS A 82 -6.65 -1.48 -3.88
N ILE A 83 -6.71 -1.85 -2.60
CA ILE A 83 -6.67 -0.92 -1.47
C ILE A 83 -5.84 -1.53 -0.35
N ASN A 84 -4.78 -0.87 0.09
CA ASN A 84 -4.06 -1.32 1.27
C ASN A 84 -4.82 -0.97 2.54
N GLY A 85 -5.03 -1.97 3.38
CA GLY A 85 -5.44 -1.84 4.76
C GLY A 85 -4.22 -1.81 5.67
N ILE A 86 -3.84 -0.62 6.15
CA ILE A 86 -2.64 -0.42 6.97
C ILE A 86 -3.05 -0.38 8.44
N GLY A 87 -2.44 -1.21 9.27
CA GLY A 87 -2.73 -1.28 10.71
C GLY A 87 -4.01 -2.04 11.06
N VAL A 88 -4.55 -2.85 10.14
CA VAL A 88 -5.77 -3.65 10.38
C VAL A 88 -5.59 -4.59 11.57
N GLU A 89 -6.67 -4.78 12.33
CA GLU A 89 -6.70 -5.67 13.50
C GLU A 89 -7.15 -7.10 13.16
N ARG A 90 -7.71 -7.28 11.97
CA ARG A 90 -8.19 -8.56 11.43
C ARG A 90 -8.14 -8.54 9.91
N LEU A 91 -8.16 -9.71 9.30
CA LEU A 91 -8.31 -9.87 7.86
C LEU A 91 -9.60 -9.19 7.37
N VAL A 92 -9.50 -8.49 6.24
CA VAL A 92 -10.61 -7.89 5.52
C VAL A 92 -10.86 -8.69 4.25
N GLU A 93 -11.96 -9.42 4.23
CA GLU A 93 -12.34 -10.17 3.03
C GLU A 93 -12.70 -9.21 1.89
N PRO A 94 -12.22 -9.45 0.66
CA PRO A 94 -12.50 -8.58 -0.48
C PRO A 94 -13.97 -8.60 -0.87
N ILE A 95 -14.55 -7.41 -1.10
CA ILE A 95 -15.96 -7.23 -1.44
C ILE A 95 -16.08 -6.76 -2.89
N ASP A 96 -16.60 -7.61 -3.77
CA ASP A 96 -17.01 -7.24 -5.13
C ASP A 96 -18.46 -6.71 -5.08
N SER A 97 -18.65 -5.44 -5.42
CA SER A 97 -19.95 -4.76 -5.45
C SER A 97 -20.46 -4.52 -6.88
N GLY A 98 -19.80 -5.10 -7.88
CA GLY A 98 -20.20 -5.09 -9.29
C GLY A 98 -19.74 -3.88 -10.11
N ASP A 99 -19.38 -2.77 -9.48
CA ASP A 99 -18.81 -1.58 -10.12
C ASP A 99 -17.64 -1.02 -9.29
N VAL A 100 -16.85 -0.14 -9.92
CA VAL A 100 -15.64 0.42 -9.31
C VAL A 100 -15.93 1.23 -8.05
N VAL A 101 -16.87 2.16 -8.12
CA VAL A 101 -17.15 3.10 -7.01
C VAL A 101 -17.71 2.36 -5.80
N SER A 102 -18.71 1.50 -6.03
CA SER A 102 -19.30 0.68 -4.96
C SER A 102 -18.28 -0.28 -4.35
N THR A 103 -17.39 -0.88 -5.17
CA THR A 103 -16.32 -1.79 -4.72
C THR A 103 -15.27 -1.04 -3.92
N LEU A 104 -14.79 0.12 -4.39
CA LEU A 104 -13.89 0.99 -3.62
C LEU A 104 -14.51 1.34 -2.26
N GLN A 105 -15.76 1.83 -2.26
CA GLN A 105 -16.42 2.28 -1.02
C GLN A 105 -16.63 1.14 -0.03
N ALA A 106 -17.05 -0.04 -0.49
CA ALA A 106 -17.27 -1.19 0.38
C ALA A 106 -15.96 -1.65 1.06
N ASN A 107 -14.87 -1.76 0.30
CA ASN A 107 -13.58 -2.21 0.83
C ASN A 107 -12.91 -1.14 1.70
N ILE A 108 -12.97 0.14 1.35
CA ILE A 108 -12.52 1.24 2.21
C ILE A 108 -13.21 1.18 3.57
N ARG A 109 -14.54 1.02 3.58
CA ARG A 109 -15.31 0.91 4.81
C ARG A 109 -14.91 -0.31 5.63
N ALA A 110 -14.76 -1.46 5.00
CA ALA A 110 -14.36 -2.70 5.66
C ALA A 110 -12.97 -2.58 6.33
N ILE A 111 -12.01 -1.91 5.66
CA ILE A 111 -10.67 -1.62 6.20
C ILE A 111 -10.78 -0.70 7.43
N VAL A 112 -11.55 0.38 7.34
CA VAL A 112 -11.76 1.32 8.46
C VAL A 112 -12.47 0.63 9.63
N ASP A 113 -13.48 -0.19 9.37
CA ASP A 113 -14.19 -0.99 10.37
C ASP A 113 -13.29 -2.09 11.01
N ALA A 114 -12.21 -2.46 10.33
CA ALA A 114 -11.15 -3.32 10.86
C ALA A 114 -10.05 -2.56 11.63
N GLY A 115 -10.22 -1.25 11.88
CA GLY A 115 -9.28 -0.42 12.60
C GLY A 115 -8.10 0.09 11.76
N GLY A 116 -8.10 -0.16 10.46
CA GLY A 116 -7.02 0.20 9.54
C GLY A 116 -7.19 1.58 8.89
N ILE A 117 -6.11 2.03 8.27
CA ILE A 117 -6.08 3.20 7.37
C ILE A 117 -6.16 2.67 5.94
N ALA A 118 -7.12 3.17 5.16
CA ALA A 118 -7.28 2.79 3.76
C ALA A 118 -6.41 3.66 2.84
N SER A 119 -5.56 3.01 2.03
CA SER A 119 -4.76 3.60 0.97
C SER A 119 -5.22 3.07 -0.38
N ILE A 120 -5.70 3.95 -1.26
CA ILE A 120 -6.08 3.57 -2.62
C ILE A 120 -4.80 3.37 -3.44
N ASN A 121 -4.62 2.19 -4.03
CA ASN A 121 -3.42 1.81 -4.75
C ASN A 121 -3.51 2.11 -6.25
N HIS A 122 -2.39 2.41 -6.88
CA HIS A 122 -2.10 2.45 -8.33
C HIS A 122 -3.33 2.53 -9.26
N PRO A 123 -4.11 3.63 -9.27
CA PRO A 123 -5.38 3.73 -10.01
C PRO A 123 -5.24 3.45 -11.51
N ASN A 124 -4.07 3.74 -12.07
CA ASN A 124 -3.75 3.52 -13.48
C ASN A 124 -3.34 2.09 -13.84
N PHE A 125 -3.18 1.20 -12.86
CA PHE A 125 -2.94 -0.21 -13.16
C PHE A 125 -4.14 -0.77 -13.95
N LYS A 126 -3.88 -1.30 -15.15
CA LYS A 126 -4.92 -1.69 -16.15
C LYS A 126 -5.88 -0.55 -16.53
N TRP A 127 -5.53 0.72 -16.25
CA TRP A 127 -6.40 1.88 -16.44
C TRP A 127 -7.75 1.74 -15.72
N SER A 128 -7.71 1.25 -14.48
CA SER A 128 -8.88 0.73 -13.77
C SER A 128 -9.86 1.82 -13.34
N PHE A 129 -9.35 2.96 -12.85
CA PHE A 129 -10.19 4.09 -12.42
C PHE A 129 -9.36 5.38 -12.30
N ASP A 130 -10.04 6.49 -12.13
CA ASP A 130 -9.44 7.81 -12.09
C ASP A 130 -10.02 8.69 -10.96
N HIS A 131 -9.73 10.00 -11.03
CA HIS A 131 -10.20 10.99 -10.07
C HIS A 131 -11.72 11.06 -9.90
N GLU A 132 -12.50 10.75 -10.95
CA GLU A 132 -13.96 10.77 -10.88
C GLU A 132 -14.49 9.69 -9.93
N SER A 133 -13.94 8.47 -10.03
CA SER A 133 -14.26 7.35 -9.14
C SER A 133 -13.79 7.64 -7.71
N ILE A 134 -12.55 8.10 -7.55
CA ILE A 134 -11.97 8.41 -6.23
C ILE A 134 -12.74 9.54 -5.53
N SER A 135 -13.20 10.53 -6.26
CA SER A 135 -13.94 11.67 -5.68
C SER A 135 -15.29 11.28 -5.08
N GLN A 136 -15.89 10.18 -5.52
CA GLN A 136 -17.19 9.70 -5.07
C GLN A 136 -17.15 8.87 -3.77
N VAL A 137 -15.99 8.34 -3.37
CA VAL A 137 -15.85 7.50 -2.17
C VAL A 137 -15.40 8.30 -0.96
N THR A 138 -15.58 7.79 0.25
CA THR A 138 -15.19 8.43 1.51
C THR A 138 -14.46 7.45 2.42
N GLY A 139 -13.62 7.97 3.33
CA GLY A 139 -12.91 7.15 4.33
C GLY A 139 -11.50 6.73 3.94
N ALA A 140 -11.11 6.83 2.67
CA ALA A 140 -9.71 6.65 2.30
C ALA A 140 -8.89 7.88 2.73
N SER A 141 -7.75 7.64 3.37
CA SER A 141 -6.84 8.68 3.83
C SER A 141 -5.65 8.88 2.89
N LEU A 142 -5.27 7.86 2.15
CA LEU A 142 -4.07 7.81 1.33
C LEU A 142 -4.39 7.42 -0.11
N LEU A 143 -3.60 7.94 -1.04
CA LEU A 143 -3.61 7.59 -2.46
C LEU A 143 -2.17 7.43 -2.96
N GLU A 144 -1.87 6.36 -3.63
CA GLU A 144 -0.57 6.20 -4.28
C GLU A 144 -0.44 7.17 -5.46
N ILE A 145 0.48 8.11 -5.32
CA ILE A 145 0.89 9.03 -6.39
C ILE A 145 2.21 8.59 -7.02
N PHE A 146 2.96 7.72 -6.34
CA PHE A 146 4.10 7.00 -6.87
C PHE A 146 4.03 5.53 -6.42
N ASN A 147 4.17 4.62 -7.40
CA ASN A 147 4.25 3.20 -7.17
C ASN A 147 5.44 2.65 -7.98
N GLY A 148 6.32 1.89 -7.32
CA GLY A 148 7.56 1.37 -7.90
C GLY A 148 7.39 0.21 -8.87
N HIS A 149 6.20 -0.35 -8.97
CA HIS A 149 5.89 -1.45 -9.89
C HIS A 149 5.84 -0.94 -11.34
N PRO A 150 6.55 -1.57 -12.30
CA PRO A 150 6.76 -1.02 -13.66
C PRO A 150 5.50 -0.96 -14.53
N TYR A 151 4.44 -1.68 -14.18
CA TYR A 151 3.23 -1.80 -14.99
C TYR A 151 2.04 -0.98 -14.47
N THR A 152 2.26 -0.06 -13.51
CA THR A 152 1.18 0.74 -12.93
C THR A 152 0.76 1.94 -13.76
N ASN A 153 1.36 2.15 -14.94
CA ASN A 153 1.07 3.29 -15.83
C ASN A 153 1.14 4.64 -15.11
N LEU A 154 2.04 4.75 -14.14
CA LEU A 154 2.19 5.85 -13.20
C LEU A 154 2.12 7.24 -13.85
N TYR A 155 2.79 7.38 -14.99
CA TYR A 155 2.94 8.67 -15.70
C TYR A 155 1.78 8.98 -16.65
N GLY A 156 0.70 8.20 -16.62
CA GLY A 156 -0.42 8.38 -17.52
C GLY A 156 -0.08 8.00 -18.98
N GLY A 157 -0.88 8.51 -19.90
CA GLY A 157 -0.72 8.26 -21.34
C GLY A 157 -1.99 7.70 -21.96
N HIS A 158 -2.03 7.68 -23.29
CA HIS A 158 -3.21 7.17 -24.03
C HIS A 158 -4.54 7.86 -23.67
N GLY A 159 -4.49 9.13 -23.28
CA GLY A 159 -5.67 9.88 -22.86
C GLY A 159 -6.02 9.76 -21.35
N HIS A 160 -5.19 9.06 -20.58
CA HIS A 160 -5.33 8.94 -19.12
C HIS A 160 -4.38 9.89 -18.40
N TYR A 161 -4.82 10.42 -17.26
CA TYR A 161 -4.04 11.25 -16.37
C TYR A 161 -2.94 10.43 -15.67
N SER A 162 -1.82 11.06 -15.32
CA SER A 162 -0.85 10.46 -14.39
C SER A 162 -1.46 10.31 -13.00
N ALA A 163 -0.85 9.50 -12.14
CA ALA A 163 -1.30 9.34 -10.77
C ALA A 163 -1.24 10.66 -9.98
N GLU A 164 -0.22 11.51 -10.26
CA GLU A 164 -0.10 12.85 -9.68
C GLU A 164 -1.23 13.78 -10.15
N GLU A 165 -1.57 13.78 -11.45
CA GLU A 165 -2.69 14.57 -11.98
C GLU A 165 -4.03 14.08 -11.45
N ILE A 166 -4.21 12.76 -11.26
CA ILE A 166 -5.40 12.19 -10.59
C ILE A 166 -5.52 12.76 -9.17
N TRP A 167 -4.43 12.74 -8.41
CA TRP A 167 -4.39 13.28 -7.05
C TRP A 167 -4.71 14.78 -7.01
N ASP A 168 -4.08 15.58 -7.89
CA ASP A 168 -4.34 17.03 -8.00
C ASP A 168 -5.84 17.34 -8.28
N LYS A 169 -6.44 16.56 -9.17
CA LYS A 169 -7.89 16.69 -9.49
C LYS A 169 -8.78 16.33 -8.31
N VAL A 170 -8.43 15.28 -7.54
CA VAL A 170 -9.15 14.89 -6.32
C VAL A 170 -9.08 16.01 -5.28
N LEU A 171 -7.89 16.59 -5.06
CA LEU A 171 -7.70 17.72 -4.15
C LEU A 171 -8.43 18.97 -4.62
N SER A 172 -8.36 19.30 -5.90
CA SER A 172 -9.06 20.44 -6.51
C SER A 172 -10.58 20.30 -6.42
N GLY A 173 -11.09 19.07 -6.39
CA GLY A 173 -12.48 18.74 -6.10
C GLY A 173 -12.89 18.92 -4.62
N GLY A 174 -11.97 19.34 -3.75
CA GLY A 174 -12.22 19.61 -2.33
C GLY A 174 -12.12 18.38 -1.42
N LYS A 175 -11.60 17.24 -1.91
CA LYS A 175 -11.43 16.03 -1.10
C LYS A 175 -10.00 15.93 -0.57
N PRO A 176 -9.80 16.08 0.76
CA PRO A 176 -8.48 15.89 1.35
C PRO A 176 -8.08 14.41 1.34
N ILE A 177 -6.99 14.11 0.66
CA ILE A 177 -6.35 12.79 0.63
C ILE A 177 -4.83 12.98 0.51
N PHE A 178 -4.04 12.24 1.28
CA PHE A 178 -2.59 12.37 1.25
C PHE A 178 -1.98 11.49 0.17
N GLY A 179 -1.09 12.08 -0.65
CA GLY A 179 -0.30 11.34 -1.62
C GLY A 179 0.85 10.58 -0.95
N VAL A 180 1.02 9.31 -1.32
CA VAL A 180 2.10 8.45 -0.81
C VAL A 180 2.91 7.84 -1.94
N ALA A 181 4.18 7.51 -1.63
CA ALA A 181 5.06 6.75 -2.51
C ALA A 181 5.33 5.36 -1.91
N THR A 182 5.28 4.32 -2.75
CA THR A 182 5.44 2.93 -2.33
C THR A 182 6.31 2.15 -3.29
N ASP A 183 6.78 0.99 -2.85
CA ASP A 183 7.52 0.05 -3.70
C ASP A 183 6.61 -0.84 -4.55
N ASP A 184 5.53 -1.35 -3.94
CA ASP A 184 4.72 -2.43 -4.52
C ASP A 184 5.63 -3.57 -5.00
N SER A 185 6.58 -3.94 -4.12
CA SER A 185 7.69 -4.81 -4.49
C SER A 185 7.30 -6.28 -4.45
N HIS A 186 7.65 -7.00 -5.51
CA HIS A 186 7.42 -8.42 -5.68
C HIS A 186 8.70 -9.21 -5.94
N ASN A 187 9.77 -8.52 -6.42
CA ASN A 187 10.98 -9.17 -6.89
C ASN A 187 12.20 -8.79 -6.04
N TYR A 188 12.72 -9.78 -5.33
CA TYR A 188 13.88 -9.66 -4.43
C TYR A 188 15.09 -10.48 -4.90
N LYS A 189 14.88 -11.42 -5.81
CA LYS A 189 15.93 -12.33 -6.31
C LYS A 189 16.64 -11.78 -7.52
N ASP A 190 15.96 -11.04 -8.38
CA ASP A 190 16.54 -10.44 -9.57
C ASP A 190 16.14 -8.96 -9.65
N PHE A 191 17.15 -8.10 -9.86
CA PHE A 191 17.00 -6.65 -9.89
C PHE A 191 17.13 -6.13 -11.31
N SER A 192 16.05 -5.59 -11.85
CA SER A 192 16.02 -4.99 -13.18
C SER A 192 14.94 -3.92 -13.30
N PRO A 193 15.00 -3.02 -14.30
CA PRO A 193 13.95 -2.01 -14.51
C PRO A 193 12.57 -2.59 -14.82
N SER A 194 12.50 -3.83 -15.33
CA SER A 194 11.24 -4.53 -15.65
C SER A 194 10.65 -5.29 -14.46
N HIS A 195 11.36 -5.36 -13.35
CA HIS A 195 10.91 -6.04 -12.14
C HIS A 195 10.42 -5.03 -11.09
N SER A 196 9.47 -5.43 -10.27
CA SER A 196 9.01 -4.66 -9.12
C SER A 196 9.95 -4.89 -7.94
N ASN A 197 11.06 -4.16 -7.93
CA ASN A 197 12.08 -4.29 -6.90
C ASN A 197 11.86 -3.31 -5.74
N PRO A 198 12.27 -3.65 -4.50
CA PRO A 198 12.17 -2.76 -3.36
C PRO A 198 13.14 -1.57 -3.44
N GLY A 199 12.82 -0.51 -2.70
CA GLY A 199 13.65 0.69 -2.55
C GLY A 199 13.39 1.77 -3.60
N ARG A 200 12.28 1.72 -4.32
CA ARG A 200 11.90 2.71 -5.33
C ARG A 200 11.00 3.80 -4.79
N GLY A 201 10.14 3.46 -3.83
CA GLY A 201 9.22 4.38 -3.17
C GLY A 201 9.20 4.15 -1.66
N TRP A 202 9.01 5.20 -0.87
CA TRP A 202 8.87 5.09 0.59
C TRP A 202 8.14 6.31 1.14
N VAL A 203 7.67 6.17 2.36
CA VAL A 203 7.10 7.28 3.12
C VAL A 203 8.03 7.69 4.26
N MET A 204 7.96 8.97 4.64
CA MET A 204 8.63 9.51 5.82
C MET A 204 7.59 10.00 6.80
N VAL A 205 7.58 9.46 8.01
CA VAL A 205 6.65 9.84 9.07
C VAL A 205 7.40 10.55 10.18
N GLN A 206 6.92 11.74 10.57
CA GLN A 206 7.47 12.47 11.71
C GLN A 206 6.70 12.10 12.98
N SER A 207 7.40 11.51 13.94
CA SER A 207 6.79 11.05 15.18
C SER A 207 7.73 11.19 16.38
N ALA A 208 7.16 11.21 17.59
CA ALA A 208 7.92 11.23 18.84
C ALA A 208 8.47 9.84 19.21
N ALA A 209 7.89 8.77 18.68
CA ALA A 209 8.30 7.39 18.98
C ALA A 209 8.05 6.46 17.77
N LEU A 210 8.86 5.41 17.69
CA LEU A 210 8.66 4.34 16.72
C LEU A 210 7.83 3.23 17.37
N ASN A 211 6.52 3.38 17.32
CA ASN A 211 5.55 2.39 17.77
C ASN A 211 4.28 2.48 16.91
N LYS A 212 3.40 1.49 16.98
CA LYS A 212 2.21 1.37 16.13
C LYS A 212 1.22 2.54 16.30
N GLU A 213 1.12 3.08 17.51
CA GLU A 213 0.17 4.15 17.85
C GLU A 213 0.65 5.53 17.37
N SER A 214 1.95 5.66 17.12
CA SER A 214 2.60 6.94 16.80
C SER A 214 2.99 7.06 15.33
N ILE A 215 3.14 5.95 14.61
CA ILE A 215 3.41 5.89 13.18
C ILE A 215 2.09 5.77 12.43
#